data_42e1c6d0be26910407fc7da7bd2b2019
#
_entry.id   42e1c6d0be26910407fc7da7bd2b2019
#
_cell.length_a   1.000
_cell.length_b   1.000
_cell.length_c   1.000
_cell.angle_alpha   90.00
_cell.angle_beta   90.00
_cell.angle_gamma   90.00
#
_symmetry.space_group_name_H-M   'P 1'
#
loop_
_entity.id
_entity.type
_entity.pdbx_description
1 polymer ?
#
loop_
_entity_poly.entity_id
_entity_poly.type
_entity_poly.pdbx_seq_one_letter_code
_entity_poly.pdbx_strand_id
1 'polypeptide(L)'
;MDSTKIRNMEEFAAFSGVSRPTVSRFFHDPDSVRRVTREKLERALEKCDYRPNIFAINQNRKLTKNLGIVVPYLADPFFAEIARRIETLIIAAGYRPILLSSHGDTRLEIENLDSLRAIKPAGVLLAPLGRSSDISAIEKFCVDVPT
;
A
#
# COMPACT_ATOMS: atom_id res chain seq x y z
N MET A 1 3.40 -9.24 30.76
CA MET A 1 4.72 -9.55 30.19
C MET A 1 5.12 -8.33 29.35
N ASP A 2 6.17 -7.65 29.76
CA ASP A 2 6.69 -6.50 28.99
C ASP A 2 7.20 -6.99 27.64
N SER A 3 6.46 -6.70 26.58
CA SER A 3 6.94 -6.91 25.23
C SER A 3 8.06 -5.90 24.96
N THR A 4 9.22 -6.36 24.59
CA THR A 4 10.35 -5.49 24.26
C THR A 4 9.96 -4.56 23.12
N LYS A 5 9.89 -3.25 23.42
CA LYS A 5 9.51 -2.23 22.45
C LYS A 5 10.67 -1.97 21.48
N ILE A 6 10.54 -2.46 20.28
CA ILE A 6 11.51 -2.28 19.18
C ILE A 6 11.02 -1.15 18.27
N ARG A 7 11.89 -0.18 17.97
CA ARG A 7 11.52 1.07 17.27
C ARG A 7 11.83 1.05 15.79
N ASN A 8 12.84 0.28 15.37
CA ASN A 8 13.33 0.28 14.00
C ASN A 8 13.85 -1.10 13.58
N MET A 9 14.15 -1.23 12.29
CA MET A 9 14.64 -2.49 11.70
C MET A 9 16.01 -2.91 12.22
N GLU A 10 16.85 -1.97 12.63
CA GLU A 10 18.18 -2.27 13.19
C GLU A 10 18.07 -2.90 14.57
N GLU A 11 17.22 -2.34 15.42
CA GLU A 11 16.92 -2.93 16.73
C GLU A 11 16.28 -4.32 16.59
N PHE A 12 15.39 -4.52 15.62
CA PHE A 12 14.80 -5.82 15.33
C PHE A 12 15.84 -6.83 14.80
N ALA A 13 16.75 -6.41 13.95
CA ALA A 13 17.86 -7.23 13.47
C ALA A 13 18.76 -7.68 14.63
N ALA A 14 19.14 -6.77 15.53
CA ALA A 14 19.89 -7.07 16.73
C ALA A 14 19.12 -8.04 17.65
N PHE A 15 17.85 -7.81 17.89
CA PHE A 15 16.98 -8.64 18.73
C PHE A 15 16.81 -10.06 18.17
N SER A 16 16.58 -10.19 16.88
CA SER A 16 16.42 -11.49 16.20
C SER A 16 17.74 -12.22 15.95
N GLY A 17 18.89 -11.54 16.05
CA GLY A 17 20.19 -12.09 15.70
C GLY A 17 20.31 -12.44 14.22
N VAL A 18 19.64 -11.66 13.34
CA VAL A 18 19.66 -11.80 11.88
C VAL A 18 20.11 -10.49 11.29
N SER A 19 20.93 -10.51 10.23
CA SER A 19 21.43 -9.29 9.61
C SER A 19 20.31 -8.40 9.05
N ARG A 20 20.46 -7.07 9.16
CA ARG A 20 19.47 -6.09 8.66
C ARG A 20 19.05 -6.31 7.19
N PRO A 21 19.98 -6.61 6.24
CA PRO A 21 19.59 -6.93 4.87
C PRO A 21 18.67 -8.15 4.76
N THR A 22 18.91 -9.17 5.56
CA THR A 22 18.06 -10.39 5.59
C THR A 22 16.70 -10.11 6.22
N VAL A 23 16.65 -9.30 7.28
CA VAL A 23 15.41 -8.82 7.89
C VAL A 23 14.59 -7.99 6.89
N SER A 24 15.24 -7.07 6.18
CA SER A 24 14.60 -6.28 5.13
C SER A 24 14.01 -7.17 4.03
N ARG A 25 14.75 -8.18 3.60
CA ARG A 25 14.31 -9.15 2.59
C ARG A 25 13.12 -9.96 3.08
N PHE A 26 13.12 -10.41 4.32
CA PHE A 26 12.00 -11.13 4.92
C PHE A 26 10.71 -10.31 4.91
N PHE A 27 10.76 -9.04 5.30
CA PHE A 27 9.58 -8.17 5.25
C PHE A 27 9.13 -7.84 3.82
N HIS A 28 10.05 -7.89 2.87
CA HIS A 28 9.77 -7.64 1.46
C HIS A 28 9.12 -8.84 0.78
N ASP A 29 9.71 -10.00 0.95
CA ASP A 29 9.32 -11.28 0.38
C ASP A 29 9.78 -12.40 1.31
N PRO A 30 8.90 -12.89 2.21
CA PRO A 30 9.24 -13.94 3.17
C PRO A 30 9.76 -15.23 2.53
N ASP A 31 9.30 -15.53 1.30
CA ASP A 31 9.68 -16.76 0.59
C ASP A 31 11.10 -16.67 -0.02
N SER A 32 11.64 -15.48 -0.17
CA SER A 32 13.04 -15.24 -0.61
C SER A 32 14.08 -15.54 0.47
N VAL A 33 13.64 -15.78 1.71
CA VAL A 33 14.50 -16.08 2.86
C VAL A 33 14.42 -17.55 3.19
N ARG A 34 15.59 -18.17 3.53
CA ARG A 34 15.64 -19.60 3.92
C ARG A 34 14.66 -19.90 5.05
N ARG A 35 13.97 -21.03 4.97
CA ARG A 35 12.94 -21.45 5.92
C ARG A 35 13.37 -21.30 7.39
N VAL A 36 14.55 -21.77 7.74
CA VAL A 36 15.09 -21.68 9.13
C VAL A 36 15.21 -20.22 9.59
N THR A 37 15.66 -19.33 8.73
CA THR A 37 15.78 -17.90 9.04
C THR A 37 14.41 -17.23 9.14
N ARG A 38 13.48 -17.60 8.27
CA ARG A 38 12.09 -17.13 8.32
C ARG A 38 11.43 -17.50 9.64
N GLU A 39 11.46 -18.78 10.00
CA GLU A 39 10.92 -19.28 11.29
C GLU A 39 11.54 -18.56 12.50
N LYS A 40 12.84 -18.25 12.43
CA LYS A 40 13.52 -17.49 13.48
C LYS A 40 12.98 -16.05 13.59
N LEU A 41 12.75 -15.41 12.46
CA LEU A 41 12.22 -14.04 12.42
C LEU A 41 10.75 -13.98 12.85
N GLU A 42 9.94 -14.96 12.45
CA GLU A 42 8.54 -15.10 12.88
C GLU A 42 8.43 -15.26 14.40
N ARG A 43 9.25 -16.14 15.00
CA ARG A 43 9.31 -16.29 16.48
C ARG A 43 9.80 -15.03 17.18
N ALA A 44 10.70 -14.26 16.56
CA ALA A 44 11.13 -12.99 17.11
C ALA A 44 10.00 -11.94 17.11
N LEU A 45 9.18 -11.91 16.04
CA LEU A 45 8.01 -11.04 15.96
C LEU A 45 6.94 -11.38 17.00
N GLU A 46 6.76 -12.67 17.33
CA GLU A 46 5.82 -13.08 18.39
C GLU A 46 6.23 -12.57 19.78
N LYS A 47 7.54 -12.34 19.99
CA LYS A 47 8.11 -11.91 21.27
C LYS A 47 8.24 -10.40 21.44
N CYS A 48 7.99 -9.63 20.41
CA CYS A 48 8.12 -8.17 20.43
C CYS A 48 6.96 -7.49 19.70
N ASP A 49 6.66 -6.26 20.07
CA ASP A 49 5.69 -5.42 19.37
C ASP A 49 6.41 -4.57 18.31
N TYR A 50 6.96 -5.24 17.29
CA TYR A 50 7.61 -4.56 16.18
C TYR A 50 6.77 -4.65 14.91
N ARG A 51 6.45 -3.50 14.35
CA ARG A 51 5.83 -3.39 13.04
C ARG A 51 6.73 -2.55 12.13
N PRO A 52 7.26 -3.15 11.05
CA PRO A 52 8.12 -2.41 10.15
C PRO A 52 7.35 -1.29 9.46
N ASN A 53 8.03 -0.17 9.25
CA ASN A 53 7.45 0.92 8.47
C ASN A 53 7.31 0.48 7.00
N ILE A 54 6.07 0.37 6.54
CA ILE A 54 5.75 -0.04 5.16
C ILE A 54 6.40 0.87 4.13
N PHE A 55 6.53 2.15 4.41
CA PHE A 55 7.21 3.11 3.52
C PHE A 55 8.70 2.79 3.38
N ALA A 56 9.37 2.44 4.47
CA ALA A 56 10.79 2.05 4.43
C ALA A 56 11.01 0.74 3.67
N ILE A 57 10.09 -0.22 3.79
CA ILE A 57 10.14 -1.49 3.06
C ILE A 57 9.90 -1.26 1.56
N ASN A 58 8.96 -0.39 1.20
CA ASN A 58 8.56 -0.14 -0.17
C ASN A 58 9.49 0.86 -0.90
N GLN A 59 10.45 1.46 -0.21
CA GLN A 59 11.34 2.48 -0.78
C GLN A 59 12.09 1.99 -2.03
N ASN A 60 12.43 0.70 -2.10
CA ASN A 60 13.13 0.07 -3.22
C ASN A 60 12.20 -0.69 -4.18
N ARG A 61 10.89 -0.70 -3.97
CA ARG A 61 9.93 -1.33 -4.89
C ARG A 61 9.56 -0.36 -6.01
N LYS A 62 9.50 -0.86 -7.24
CA LYS A 62 8.93 -0.10 -8.36
C LYS A 62 7.42 0.13 -8.13
N LEU A 63 6.70 -0.91 -7.68
CA LEU A 63 5.26 -0.87 -7.39
C LEU A 63 4.98 -1.59 -6.07
N THR A 64 3.95 -1.14 -5.36
CA THR A 64 3.45 -1.80 -4.15
C THR A 64 2.31 -2.76 -4.48
N LYS A 65 1.84 -3.53 -3.50
CA LYS A 65 0.61 -4.33 -3.63
C LYS A 65 -0.67 -3.52 -3.34
N ASN A 66 -0.61 -2.20 -3.48
CA ASN A 66 -1.77 -1.33 -3.32
C ASN A 66 -2.45 -1.10 -4.67
N LEU A 67 -3.77 -1.09 -4.70
CA LEU A 67 -4.59 -0.65 -5.83
C LEU A 67 -5.49 0.48 -5.37
N GLY A 68 -5.40 1.62 -6.05
CA GLY A 68 -6.26 2.77 -5.77
C GLY A 68 -7.64 2.63 -6.41
N ILE A 69 -8.65 3.12 -5.73
CA ILE A 69 -10.00 3.31 -6.27
C ILE A 69 -10.38 4.75 -5.96
N VAL A 70 -10.59 5.56 -6.97
CA VAL A 70 -11.01 6.96 -6.81
C VAL A 70 -12.39 7.13 -7.41
N VAL A 71 -13.34 7.60 -6.60
CA VAL A 71 -14.73 7.81 -7.00
C VAL A 71 -15.18 9.23 -6.68
N PRO A 72 -16.15 9.80 -7.41
CA PRO A 72 -16.67 11.13 -7.12
C PRO A 72 -17.37 11.21 -5.75
N TYR A 73 -18.21 10.23 -5.45
CA TYR A 73 -19.07 10.24 -4.26
C TYR A 73 -19.18 8.84 -3.67
N LEU A 74 -18.65 8.65 -2.46
CA LEU A 74 -18.78 7.37 -1.74
C LEU A 74 -20.18 7.09 -1.23
N ALA A 75 -20.95 8.14 -0.93
CA ALA A 75 -22.33 8.02 -0.45
C ALA A 75 -23.35 7.74 -1.56
N ASP A 76 -22.96 7.89 -2.82
CA ASP A 76 -23.81 7.54 -3.96
C ASP A 76 -23.92 6.01 -4.08
N PRO A 77 -25.14 5.41 -4.04
CA PRO A 77 -25.32 3.97 -4.10
C PRO A 77 -24.68 3.30 -5.31
N PHE A 78 -24.62 3.97 -6.45
CA PHE A 78 -23.97 3.47 -7.66
C PHE A 78 -22.46 3.30 -7.47
N PHE A 79 -21.78 4.34 -7.00
CA PHE A 79 -20.35 4.28 -6.76
C PHE A 79 -20.00 3.39 -5.56
N ALA A 80 -20.83 3.38 -4.53
CA ALA A 80 -20.66 2.51 -3.37
C ALA A 80 -20.68 1.03 -3.76
N GLU A 81 -21.66 0.61 -4.58
CA GLU A 81 -21.75 -0.79 -5.04
C GLU A 81 -20.60 -1.17 -5.98
N ILE A 82 -20.21 -0.30 -6.90
CA ILE A 82 -19.05 -0.53 -7.78
C ILE A 82 -17.78 -0.68 -6.94
N ALA A 83 -17.52 0.27 -6.03
CA ALA A 83 -16.34 0.24 -5.18
C ALA A 83 -16.28 -1.04 -4.33
N ARG A 84 -17.40 -1.46 -3.74
CA ARG A 84 -17.50 -2.69 -2.96
C ARG A 84 -17.14 -3.94 -3.80
N ARG A 85 -17.64 -4.04 -5.02
CA ARG A 85 -17.33 -5.17 -5.91
C ARG A 85 -15.87 -5.19 -6.32
N ILE A 86 -15.33 -4.04 -6.69
CA ILE A 86 -13.92 -3.88 -7.04
C ILE A 86 -13.02 -4.24 -5.86
N GLU A 87 -13.32 -3.72 -4.67
CA GLU A 87 -12.61 -4.04 -3.43
C GLU A 87 -12.53 -5.55 -3.20
N THR A 88 -13.66 -6.25 -3.32
CA THR A 88 -13.70 -7.71 -3.16
C THR A 88 -12.77 -8.43 -4.12
N LEU A 89 -12.73 -8.01 -5.40
CA LEU A 89 -11.84 -8.59 -6.40
C LEU A 89 -10.37 -8.27 -6.15
N ILE A 90 -10.06 -7.06 -5.71
CA ILE A 90 -8.71 -6.61 -5.35
C ILE A 90 -8.16 -7.47 -4.20
N ILE A 91 -8.96 -7.68 -3.16
CA ILE A 91 -8.59 -8.50 -1.99
C ILE A 91 -8.39 -9.96 -2.43
N ALA A 92 -9.30 -10.52 -3.21
CA ALA A 92 -9.20 -11.89 -3.72
C ALA A 92 -7.92 -12.10 -4.57
N ALA A 93 -7.47 -11.06 -5.28
CA ALA A 93 -6.23 -11.07 -6.06
C ALA A 93 -4.96 -10.84 -5.21
N GLY A 94 -5.07 -10.70 -3.89
CA GLY A 94 -3.95 -10.51 -2.98
C GLY A 94 -3.39 -9.08 -2.95
N TYR A 95 -4.17 -8.10 -3.44
CA TYR A 95 -3.84 -6.69 -3.36
C TYR A 95 -4.59 -6.00 -2.21
N ARG A 96 -4.17 -4.80 -1.89
CA ARG A 96 -4.79 -3.93 -0.86
C ARG A 96 -5.52 -2.78 -1.54
N PRO A 97 -6.84 -2.68 -1.40
CA PRO A 97 -7.60 -1.54 -1.93
C PRO A 97 -7.34 -0.29 -1.10
N ILE A 98 -7.20 0.84 -1.77
CA ILE A 98 -7.18 2.18 -1.17
C ILE A 98 -8.28 2.97 -1.85
N LEU A 99 -9.34 3.26 -1.09
CA LEU A 99 -10.53 3.93 -1.59
C LEU A 99 -10.51 5.41 -1.20
N LEU A 100 -10.60 6.29 -2.19
CA LEU A 100 -10.63 7.73 -2.02
C LEU A 100 -11.85 8.32 -2.73
N SER A 101 -12.37 9.42 -2.19
CA SER A 101 -13.46 10.18 -2.79
C SER A 101 -13.01 11.61 -3.08
N SER A 102 -13.37 12.12 -4.26
CA SER A 102 -13.10 13.52 -4.62
C SER A 102 -14.23 14.48 -4.23
N HIS A 103 -15.35 13.97 -3.71
CA HIS A 103 -16.51 14.76 -3.31
C HIS A 103 -17.01 15.74 -4.39
N GLY A 104 -16.78 15.43 -5.66
CA GLY A 104 -17.13 16.31 -6.76
C GLY A 104 -16.20 17.51 -6.95
N ASP A 105 -15.08 17.56 -6.24
CA ASP A 105 -14.09 18.65 -6.29
C ASP A 105 -12.88 18.23 -7.13
N THR A 106 -12.61 18.98 -8.19
CA THR A 106 -11.49 18.77 -9.12
C THR A 106 -10.14 18.86 -8.43
N ARG A 107 -9.98 19.76 -7.46
CA ARG A 107 -8.73 19.90 -6.71
C ARG A 107 -8.47 18.69 -5.87
N LEU A 108 -9.50 18.19 -5.18
CA LEU A 108 -9.40 16.97 -4.36
C LEU A 108 -9.17 15.74 -5.24
N GLU A 109 -9.71 15.69 -6.45
CA GLU A 109 -9.41 14.63 -7.42
C GLU A 109 -7.90 14.59 -7.72
N ILE A 110 -7.28 15.73 -8.02
CA ILE A 110 -5.83 15.83 -8.28
C ILE A 110 -5.01 15.47 -7.03
N GLU A 111 -5.36 16.01 -5.87
CA GLU A 111 -4.69 15.70 -4.59
C GLU A 111 -4.74 14.21 -4.26
N ASN A 112 -5.85 13.55 -4.54
CA ASN A 112 -6.00 12.10 -4.39
C ASN A 112 -5.07 11.33 -5.33
N LEU A 113 -4.97 11.75 -6.59
CA LEU A 113 -4.06 11.13 -7.56
C LEU A 113 -2.60 11.32 -7.16
N ASP A 114 -2.20 12.51 -6.71
CA ASP A 114 -0.83 12.76 -6.23
C ASP A 114 -0.49 11.95 -4.98
N SER A 115 -1.44 11.81 -4.07
CA SER A 115 -1.29 10.97 -2.87
C SER A 115 -1.11 9.49 -3.24
N LEU A 116 -1.88 8.99 -4.22
CA LEU A 116 -1.72 7.64 -4.74
C LEU A 116 -0.38 7.45 -5.44
N ARG A 117 0.06 8.40 -6.27
CA ARG A 117 1.37 8.36 -6.92
C ARG A 117 2.51 8.18 -5.91
N ALA A 118 2.45 8.89 -4.78
CA ALA A 118 3.47 8.84 -3.74
C ALA A 118 3.65 7.44 -3.11
N ILE A 119 2.61 6.63 -3.06
CA ILE A 119 2.66 5.26 -2.51
C ILE A 119 2.99 4.19 -3.56
N LYS A 120 3.24 4.58 -4.82
CA LYS A 120 3.60 3.69 -5.93
C LYS A 120 2.63 2.50 -6.07
N PRO A 121 1.34 2.73 -6.34
CA PRO A 121 0.35 1.67 -6.43
C PRO A 121 0.63 0.79 -7.64
N ALA A 122 0.16 -0.46 -7.60
CA ALA A 122 0.20 -1.36 -8.76
C ALA A 122 -0.72 -0.88 -9.90
N GLY A 123 -1.72 -0.10 -9.56
CA GLY A 123 -2.64 0.54 -10.49
C GLY A 123 -3.70 1.35 -9.77
N VAL A 124 -4.49 2.09 -10.52
CA VAL A 124 -5.61 2.88 -10.02
C VAL A 124 -6.83 2.68 -10.91
N LEU A 125 -7.99 2.51 -10.30
CA LEU A 125 -9.27 2.59 -10.98
C LEU A 125 -9.88 3.95 -10.67
N LEU A 126 -10.04 4.77 -11.69
CA LEU A 126 -10.53 6.14 -11.58
C LEU A 126 -11.92 6.26 -12.20
N ALA A 127 -12.89 6.70 -11.42
CA ALA A 127 -14.13 7.27 -11.95
C ALA A 127 -14.01 8.79 -11.90
N PRO A 128 -13.67 9.44 -13.03
CA PRO A 128 -13.42 10.88 -13.06
C PRO A 128 -14.72 11.68 -12.91
N LEU A 129 -14.59 12.96 -12.56
CA LEU A 129 -15.73 13.90 -12.47
C LEU A 129 -16.34 14.25 -13.84
N GLY A 130 -15.85 13.65 -14.90
CA GLY A 130 -16.30 13.91 -16.24
C GLY A 130 -15.83 15.27 -16.75
N ARG A 131 -16.76 16.16 -17.16
CA ARG A 131 -16.42 17.49 -17.71
C ARG A 131 -15.71 18.41 -16.71
N SER A 132 -15.83 18.14 -15.43
CA SER A 132 -15.20 18.94 -14.37
C SER A 132 -13.80 18.45 -14.01
N SER A 133 -13.36 17.29 -14.50
CA SER A 133 -12.01 16.80 -14.27
C SER A 133 -10.96 17.63 -15.01
N ASP A 134 -9.78 17.75 -14.40
CA ASP A 134 -8.59 18.24 -15.09
C ASP A 134 -7.97 17.08 -15.89
N ILE A 135 -8.33 17.01 -17.18
CA ILE A 135 -7.87 15.94 -18.08
C ILE A 135 -6.34 15.94 -18.20
N SER A 136 -5.70 17.10 -18.24
CA SER A 136 -4.24 17.19 -18.34
C SER A 136 -3.54 16.61 -17.11
N ALA A 137 -4.08 16.84 -15.91
CA ALA A 137 -3.56 16.27 -14.68
C ALA A 137 -3.75 14.74 -14.66
N ILE A 138 -4.91 14.24 -15.12
CA ILE A 138 -5.18 12.79 -15.23
C ILE A 138 -4.24 12.14 -16.24
N GLU A 139 -4.08 12.69 -17.43
CA GLU A 139 -3.17 12.17 -18.45
C GLU A 139 -1.73 12.08 -17.93
N LYS A 140 -1.26 13.12 -17.25
CA LYS A 140 0.05 13.14 -16.62
C LYS A 140 0.21 12.06 -15.54
N PHE A 141 -0.83 11.80 -14.77
CA PHE A 141 -0.86 10.72 -13.79
C PHE A 141 -0.76 9.35 -14.46
N CYS A 142 -1.50 9.12 -15.53
CA CYS A 142 -1.55 7.85 -16.28
C CYS A 142 -0.20 7.48 -16.94
N VAL A 143 0.70 8.45 -17.14
CA VAL A 143 2.06 8.16 -17.62
C VAL A 143 2.86 7.38 -16.59
N ASP A 144 2.68 7.70 -15.31
CA ASP A 144 3.46 7.12 -14.21
C ASP A 144 2.80 5.92 -13.54
N VAL A 145 1.46 5.84 -13.61
CA VAL A 145 0.64 4.86 -12.88
C VAL A 145 -0.34 4.20 -13.84
N PRO A 146 -0.39 2.85 -13.91
CA PRO A 146 -1.42 2.13 -14.64
C PRO A 146 -2.82 2.51 -14.14
N THR A 147 -3.64 3.04 -15.04
CA THR A 147 -4.96 3.56 -14.65
C THR A 147 -6.02 3.07 -15.63
#